data_cd25b707524eb207c6e69c3e957101dc
#
_entry.id   cd25b707524eb207c6e69c3e957101dc
#
_cell.length_a   1.000
_cell.length_b   1.000
_cell.length_c   1.000
_cell.angle_alpha   90.00
_cell.angle_beta   90.00
_cell.angle_gamma   90.00
#
_symmetry.space_group_name_H-M   'P 1'
#
loop_
_entity.id
_entity.type
_entity.pdbx_description
1 polymer ?
#
loop_
_entity_poly.entity_id
_entity_poly.type
_entity_poly.pdbx_seq_one_letter_code
_entity_poly.pdbx_strand_id
1 'polypeptide(L)'
;MKKRFFILLGLLVAAGAAYYFFSSNSKQETTYLTESVTRGNVEKTVVASGSVESVNEVDVGAQASGKITKLYVKLGQEIKKGEMIADIDSTTQINTLNTKKAALVSYQAQLKAKKTAYDVALSSYNRLSKLYTQKATSFDSLNTAKSTLDNAKAEMEAIEANIKQAEIEVNTAETNVSYTKITAPMDGTVISVPVSEGQTVNANQTTPTIVTIADLSKMKIKPEISEGDITKVKAGQEVSFTILSDSQTVYHSVIDSVDPANTTTSDSSSTSSLSSSSSSTTSAIYYYANVLIDNPDRTLRIGMTTENNIKIANAKDVLLVSNMAIQKRDGKSFVNVLNDKNQPEPREVEIGVQNDFKTEIKSGLNEGEKVIVSQVANGEQVGSMPRGPRMF
;
A
#
# COMPACT_ATOMS: atom_id res chain seq x y z
N MET A 1 0.56 96.27 39.60
CA MET A 1 -0.07 95.06 38.97
C MET A 1 0.91 94.15 38.25
N LYS A 2 2.04 94.62 37.73
CA LYS A 2 3.00 93.81 36.94
C LYS A 2 3.74 92.70 37.75
N LYS A 3 4.05 92.89 39.05
CA LYS A 3 4.75 91.86 39.84
C LYS A 3 3.92 90.58 40.13
N ARG A 4 2.60 90.68 40.28
CA ARG A 4 1.72 89.51 40.50
C ARG A 4 1.54 88.69 39.28
N PHE A 5 1.66 89.28 38.09
CA PHE A 5 1.56 88.55 36.81
C PHE A 5 2.78 87.66 36.57
N PHE A 6 3.99 88.08 36.90
CA PHE A 6 5.21 87.32 36.80
C PHE A 6 5.26 86.13 37.78
N ILE A 7 4.67 86.27 38.97
CA ILE A 7 4.59 85.16 39.93
C ILE A 7 3.61 84.09 39.47
N LEU A 8 2.48 84.45 38.87
CA LEU A 8 1.51 83.57 38.33
C LEU A 8 2.07 82.81 37.09
N LEU A 9 2.83 83.48 36.23
CA LEU A 9 3.48 82.83 35.06
C LEU A 9 4.56 81.84 35.50
N GLY A 10 5.34 82.16 36.54
CA GLY A 10 6.35 81.25 37.11
C GLY A 10 5.74 79.99 37.73
N LEU A 11 4.58 80.14 38.41
CA LEU A 11 3.85 79.05 39.00
C LEU A 11 3.27 78.11 37.89
N LEU A 12 2.81 78.67 36.78
CA LEU A 12 2.30 77.90 35.62
C LEU A 12 3.41 77.12 34.91
N VAL A 13 4.60 77.74 34.76
CA VAL A 13 5.78 77.04 34.18
C VAL A 13 6.29 75.98 35.14
N ALA A 14 6.30 76.18 36.45
CA ALA A 14 6.70 75.19 37.45
C ALA A 14 5.70 73.98 37.48
N ALA A 15 4.37 74.28 37.39
CA ALA A 15 3.35 73.27 37.33
C ALA A 15 3.43 72.43 36.00
N GLY A 16 3.72 73.06 34.85
CA GLY A 16 3.95 72.47 33.60
C GLY A 16 5.20 71.57 33.60
N ALA A 17 6.30 72.06 34.21
CA ALA A 17 7.52 71.24 34.35
C ALA A 17 7.33 70.07 35.31
N ALA A 18 6.61 70.25 36.42
CA ALA A 18 6.27 69.17 37.34
C ALA A 18 5.34 68.13 36.68
N TYR A 19 4.34 68.59 35.91
CA TYR A 19 3.46 67.68 35.14
C TYR A 19 4.24 66.90 34.07
N TYR A 20 5.17 67.51 33.32
CA TYR A 20 6.02 66.88 32.35
C TYR A 20 6.97 65.85 32.99
N PHE A 21 7.54 66.14 34.13
CA PHE A 21 8.43 65.26 34.88
C PHE A 21 7.69 64.08 35.50
N PHE A 22 6.44 64.27 35.98
CA PHE A 22 5.61 63.25 36.57
C PHE A 22 4.98 62.38 35.49
N SER A 23 4.57 62.94 34.35
CA SER A 23 4.00 62.18 33.20
C SER A 23 5.05 61.36 32.42
N SER A 24 6.32 61.82 32.43
CA SER A 24 7.41 61.18 31.73
C SER A 24 7.98 59.97 32.47
N ASN A 25 7.59 59.70 33.73
CA ASN A 25 8.21 58.65 34.55
C ASN A 25 7.27 57.44 34.84
N SER A 26 6.16 57.29 34.13
CA SER A 26 5.38 56.06 34.20
C SER A 26 6.09 54.99 33.34
N LYS A 27 7.11 54.34 33.94
CA LYS A 27 7.61 53.07 33.42
C LYS A 27 6.42 52.12 33.40
N GLN A 28 5.90 51.79 32.23
CA GLN A 28 4.97 50.68 32.07
C GLN A 28 5.64 49.43 32.61
N GLU A 29 5.20 48.94 33.76
CA GLU A 29 5.62 47.62 34.26
C GLU A 29 5.02 46.57 33.34
N THR A 30 5.82 46.11 32.40
CA THR A 30 5.47 44.93 31.57
C THR A 30 5.55 43.70 32.44
N THR A 31 4.43 43.00 32.59
CA THR A 31 4.39 41.70 33.25
C THR A 31 4.79 40.65 32.22
N TYR A 32 5.82 39.88 32.53
CA TYR A 32 6.31 38.77 31.69
C TYR A 32 5.71 37.45 32.15
N LEU A 33 5.08 36.73 31.24
CA LEU A 33 4.73 35.35 31.47
C LEU A 33 5.97 34.49 31.16
N THR A 34 6.47 33.80 32.19
CA THR A 34 7.71 33.01 32.07
C THR A 34 7.45 31.54 32.27
N GLU A 35 8.21 30.71 31.55
CA GLU A 35 8.29 29.24 31.73
C GLU A 35 9.73 28.91 32.13
N SER A 36 9.91 27.92 33.00
CA SER A 36 11.26 27.46 33.38
C SER A 36 11.73 26.41 32.36
N VAL A 37 13.00 26.51 31.97
CA VAL A 37 13.66 25.48 31.16
C VAL A 37 13.74 24.18 31.94
N THR A 38 13.18 23.13 31.41
CA THR A 38 13.14 21.80 32.07
C THR A 38 13.79 20.77 31.20
N ARG A 39 14.36 19.73 31.83
CA ARG A 39 14.79 18.52 31.07
C ARG A 39 13.62 17.61 30.81
N GLY A 40 13.63 16.99 29.64
CA GLY A 40 12.61 16.03 29.26
C GLY A 40 12.87 15.39 27.92
N ASN A 41 11.91 14.64 27.49
CA ASN A 41 11.95 13.99 26.18
C ASN A 41 11.07 14.75 25.19
N VAL A 42 11.54 14.90 23.97
CA VAL A 42 10.77 15.47 22.86
C VAL A 42 10.79 14.49 21.70
N GLU A 43 9.61 14.20 21.20
CA GLU A 43 9.42 13.36 20.01
C GLU A 43 8.71 14.18 18.95
N LYS A 44 9.19 14.09 17.72
CA LYS A 44 8.53 14.65 16.56
C LYS A 44 7.86 13.52 15.82
N THR A 45 6.55 13.61 15.65
CA THR A 45 5.73 12.62 14.98
C THR A 45 5.07 13.20 13.73
N VAL A 46 4.82 12.33 12.76
CA VAL A 46 3.90 12.59 11.64
C VAL A 46 2.66 11.78 11.89
N VAL A 47 1.50 12.43 11.88
CA VAL A 47 0.20 11.78 12.01
C VAL A 47 -0.36 11.53 10.62
N ALA A 48 -0.79 10.31 10.36
CA ALA A 48 -1.36 9.91 9.08
C ALA A 48 -2.54 8.96 9.29
N SER A 49 -3.64 9.19 8.58
CA SER A 49 -4.70 8.18 8.48
C SER A 49 -4.23 7.03 7.60
N GLY A 50 -4.74 5.84 7.83
CA GLY A 50 -4.41 4.68 7.02
C GLY A 50 -5.54 3.67 6.98
N SER A 51 -5.39 2.68 6.09
CA SER A 51 -6.30 1.53 5.98
C SER A 51 -5.57 0.24 6.32
N VAL A 52 -6.33 -0.73 6.81
CA VAL A 52 -5.86 -2.09 7.07
C VAL A 52 -6.15 -2.94 5.85
N GLU A 53 -5.14 -3.59 5.28
CA GLU A 53 -5.24 -4.52 4.17
C GLU A 53 -4.65 -5.88 4.56
N SER A 54 -4.92 -6.91 3.75
CA SER A 54 -4.20 -8.17 3.85
C SER A 54 -2.83 -8.04 3.20
N VAL A 55 -1.84 -8.80 3.70
CA VAL A 55 -0.52 -8.89 3.05
C VAL A 55 -0.62 -9.68 1.75
N ASN A 56 -1.40 -10.77 1.77
CA ASN A 56 -1.60 -11.64 0.61
C ASN A 56 -3.09 -11.74 0.33
N GLU A 57 -3.50 -11.23 -0.83
CA GLU A 57 -4.86 -11.29 -1.34
C GLU A 57 -4.82 -11.79 -2.78
N VAL A 58 -5.70 -12.74 -3.12
CA VAL A 58 -5.78 -13.32 -4.45
C VAL A 58 -7.22 -13.39 -4.91
N ASP A 59 -7.48 -12.77 -6.05
CA ASP A 59 -8.73 -12.93 -6.79
C ASP A 59 -8.70 -14.22 -7.60
N VAL A 60 -9.52 -15.18 -7.21
CA VAL A 60 -9.68 -16.44 -7.92
C VAL A 60 -10.73 -16.26 -9.01
N GLY A 61 -10.26 -16.19 -10.26
CA GLY A 61 -11.11 -16.01 -11.43
C GLY A 61 -11.46 -17.31 -12.14
N ALA A 62 -12.56 -17.29 -12.93
CA ALA A 62 -12.92 -18.37 -13.82
C ALA A 62 -12.08 -18.32 -15.10
N GLN A 63 -11.46 -19.46 -15.47
CA GLN A 63 -10.75 -19.64 -16.74
C GLN A 63 -11.62 -20.29 -17.82
N ALA A 64 -12.73 -20.92 -17.42
CA ALA A 64 -13.71 -21.50 -18.33
C ALA A 64 -15.02 -20.71 -18.29
N SER A 65 -15.66 -20.57 -19.44
CA SER A 65 -17.01 -19.99 -19.55
C SER A 65 -18.07 -21.08 -19.37
N GLY A 66 -19.12 -20.78 -18.60
CA GLY A 66 -20.23 -21.69 -18.35
C GLY A 66 -21.09 -21.26 -17.19
N LYS A 67 -22.10 -22.08 -16.86
CA LYS A 67 -22.96 -21.85 -15.70
C LYS A 67 -22.30 -22.43 -14.44
N ILE A 68 -22.27 -21.69 -13.34
CA ILE A 68 -21.85 -22.19 -12.04
C ILE A 68 -22.88 -23.21 -11.56
N THR A 69 -22.49 -24.47 -11.48
CA THR A 69 -23.37 -25.57 -11.07
C THR A 69 -23.43 -25.67 -9.55
N LYS A 70 -22.31 -25.40 -8.89
CA LYS A 70 -22.21 -25.47 -7.44
C LYS A 70 -21.13 -24.55 -6.89
N LEU A 71 -21.41 -23.95 -5.75
CA LEU A 71 -20.47 -23.15 -4.97
C LEU A 71 -20.25 -23.86 -3.63
N TYR A 72 -19.01 -24.18 -3.30
CA TYR A 72 -18.65 -24.98 -2.11
C TYR A 72 -18.27 -24.11 -0.91
N VAL A 73 -18.00 -22.83 -1.11
CA VAL A 73 -17.48 -21.92 -0.11
C VAL A 73 -18.46 -20.81 0.22
N LYS A 74 -18.34 -20.26 1.44
CA LYS A 74 -19.13 -19.14 1.92
C LYS A 74 -18.23 -18.02 2.38
N LEU A 75 -18.78 -16.80 2.41
CA LEU A 75 -18.09 -15.65 2.96
C LEU A 75 -17.64 -15.91 4.40
N GLY A 76 -16.39 -15.59 4.73
CA GLY A 76 -15.79 -15.80 6.05
C GLY A 76 -15.31 -17.23 6.32
N GLN A 77 -15.45 -18.16 5.37
CA GLN A 77 -14.97 -19.54 5.52
C GLN A 77 -13.46 -19.60 5.32
N GLU A 78 -12.78 -20.37 6.18
CA GLU A 78 -11.38 -20.73 6.00
C GLU A 78 -11.26 -21.87 4.99
N ILE A 79 -10.31 -21.75 4.09
CA ILE A 79 -10.05 -22.73 3.04
C ILE A 79 -8.55 -23.01 2.93
N LYS A 80 -8.23 -24.23 2.48
CA LYS A 80 -6.85 -24.66 2.23
C LYS A 80 -6.55 -24.68 0.74
N LYS A 81 -5.28 -24.52 0.41
CA LYS A 81 -4.79 -24.67 -0.95
C LYS A 81 -5.23 -25.99 -1.58
N GLY A 82 -5.82 -25.91 -2.78
CA GLY A 82 -6.36 -27.05 -3.52
C GLY A 82 -7.80 -27.44 -3.14
N GLU A 83 -8.42 -26.80 -2.14
CA GLU A 83 -9.82 -27.03 -1.78
C GLU A 83 -10.75 -26.50 -2.88
N MET A 84 -11.86 -27.20 -3.10
CA MET A 84 -12.84 -26.87 -4.15
C MET A 84 -13.61 -25.60 -3.77
N ILE A 85 -13.64 -24.64 -4.69
CA ILE A 85 -14.38 -23.38 -4.55
C ILE A 85 -15.70 -23.44 -5.30
N ALA A 86 -15.64 -23.77 -6.59
CA ALA A 86 -16.81 -23.80 -7.46
C ALA A 86 -16.63 -24.81 -8.59
N ASP A 87 -17.76 -25.33 -9.07
CA ASP A 87 -17.87 -26.11 -10.29
C ASP A 87 -18.61 -25.32 -11.37
N ILE A 88 -18.04 -25.29 -12.57
CA ILE A 88 -18.67 -24.78 -13.79
C ILE A 88 -19.16 -25.96 -14.62
N ASP A 89 -20.28 -25.83 -15.29
CA ASP A 89 -20.81 -26.84 -16.21
C ASP A 89 -19.74 -27.25 -17.26
N SER A 90 -19.28 -28.46 -17.15
CA SER A 90 -18.19 -29.05 -17.97
C SER A 90 -18.69 -29.89 -19.13
N THR A 91 -20.00 -29.93 -19.38
CA THR A 91 -20.60 -30.82 -20.39
C THR A 91 -19.96 -30.67 -21.77
N THR A 92 -19.77 -29.43 -22.22
CA THR A 92 -19.16 -29.11 -23.52
C THR A 92 -17.69 -29.56 -23.58
N GLN A 93 -16.94 -29.27 -22.51
CA GLN A 93 -15.51 -29.61 -22.41
C GLN A 93 -15.31 -31.12 -22.35
N ILE A 94 -16.15 -31.84 -21.61
CA ILE A 94 -16.11 -33.30 -21.53
C ILE A 94 -16.43 -33.93 -22.90
N ASN A 95 -17.44 -33.43 -23.62
CA ASN A 95 -17.76 -33.89 -24.96
C ASN A 95 -16.61 -33.66 -25.94
N THR A 96 -15.95 -32.51 -25.86
CA THR A 96 -14.76 -32.21 -26.65
C THR A 96 -13.63 -33.18 -26.32
N LEU A 97 -13.36 -33.40 -25.04
CA LEU A 97 -12.35 -34.39 -24.60
C LEU A 97 -12.63 -35.80 -25.14
N ASN A 98 -13.88 -36.29 -25.04
CA ASN A 98 -14.27 -37.60 -25.54
C ASN A 98 -14.06 -37.69 -27.06
N THR A 99 -14.36 -36.62 -27.81
CA THR A 99 -14.13 -36.58 -29.26
C THR A 99 -12.63 -36.69 -29.59
N LYS A 100 -11.77 -35.94 -28.86
CA LYS A 100 -10.31 -36.01 -29.05
C LYS A 100 -9.74 -37.38 -28.67
N LYS A 101 -10.22 -37.98 -27.58
CA LYS A 101 -9.86 -39.37 -27.21
C LYS A 101 -10.24 -40.39 -28.27
N ALA A 102 -11.43 -40.27 -28.87
CA ALA A 102 -11.86 -41.12 -29.95
C ALA A 102 -10.96 -41.02 -31.21
N ALA A 103 -10.54 -39.77 -31.54
CA ALA A 103 -9.60 -39.54 -32.65
C ALA A 103 -8.23 -40.19 -32.38
N LEU A 104 -7.71 -40.09 -31.16
CA LEU A 104 -6.45 -40.76 -30.76
C LEU A 104 -6.55 -42.27 -30.91
N VAL A 105 -7.63 -42.89 -30.44
CA VAL A 105 -7.88 -44.33 -30.61
C VAL A 105 -7.91 -44.73 -32.09
N SER A 106 -8.53 -43.90 -32.96
CA SER A 106 -8.54 -44.14 -34.41
C SER A 106 -7.14 -44.13 -35.01
N TYR A 107 -6.30 -43.16 -34.67
CA TYR A 107 -4.89 -43.12 -35.13
C TYR A 107 -4.08 -44.29 -34.60
N GLN A 108 -4.27 -44.72 -33.37
CA GLN A 108 -3.62 -45.91 -32.80
C GLN A 108 -4.00 -47.19 -33.58
N ALA A 109 -5.28 -47.36 -33.99
CA ALA A 109 -5.72 -48.45 -34.83
C ALA A 109 -5.08 -48.40 -36.24
N GLN A 110 -4.96 -47.19 -36.82
CA GLN A 110 -4.26 -46.96 -38.09
C GLN A 110 -2.77 -47.31 -37.99
N LEU A 111 -2.10 -46.93 -36.91
CA LEU A 111 -0.69 -47.28 -36.65
C LEU A 111 -0.51 -48.79 -36.64
N LYS A 112 -1.41 -49.56 -36.00
CA LYS A 112 -1.36 -51.02 -35.96
C LYS A 112 -1.43 -51.60 -37.36
N ALA A 113 -2.32 -51.08 -38.24
CA ALA A 113 -2.44 -51.47 -39.60
C ALA A 113 -1.17 -51.18 -40.44
N LYS A 114 -0.64 -49.97 -40.33
CA LYS A 114 0.59 -49.54 -41.04
C LYS A 114 1.82 -50.28 -40.54
N LYS A 115 1.91 -50.58 -39.24
CA LYS A 115 2.98 -51.41 -38.68
C LYS A 115 2.96 -52.81 -39.25
N THR A 116 1.78 -53.42 -39.39
CA THR A 116 1.65 -54.75 -40.08
C THR A 116 2.12 -54.67 -41.52
N ALA A 117 1.77 -53.60 -42.27
CA ALA A 117 2.24 -53.42 -43.65
C ALA A 117 3.78 -53.28 -43.73
N TYR A 118 4.36 -52.46 -42.79
CA TYR A 118 5.81 -52.35 -42.67
C TYR A 118 6.49 -53.74 -42.39
N ASP A 119 5.98 -54.48 -41.42
CA ASP A 119 6.53 -55.83 -41.08
C ASP A 119 6.52 -56.75 -42.24
N VAL A 120 5.44 -56.77 -43.06
CA VAL A 120 5.35 -57.58 -44.31
C VAL A 120 6.37 -57.10 -45.35
N ALA A 121 6.49 -55.82 -45.61
CA ALA A 121 7.47 -55.26 -46.54
C ALA A 121 8.91 -55.54 -46.09
N LEU A 122 9.21 -55.41 -44.79
CA LEU A 122 10.51 -55.71 -44.18
C LEU A 122 10.87 -57.19 -44.39
N SER A 123 9.92 -58.14 -44.17
CA SER A 123 10.11 -59.59 -44.39
C SER A 123 10.38 -59.88 -45.83
N SER A 124 9.68 -59.20 -46.76
CA SER A 124 9.89 -59.39 -48.22
C SER A 124 11.27 -58.89 -48.67
N TYR A 125 11.66 -57.67 -48.19
CA TYR A 125 12.99 -57.12 -48.46
C TYR A 125 14.10 -58.02 -47.92
N ASN A 126 14.01 -58.49 -46.69
CA ASN A 126 14.99 -59.37 -46.07
C ASN A 126 15.15 -60.72 -46.86
N ARG A 127 14.05 -61.29 -47.34
CA ARG A 127 14.06 -62.52 -48.21
C ARG A 127 14.74 -62.23 -49.52
N LEU A 128 14.37 -61.18 -50.24
CA LEU A 128 14.97 -60.83 -51.55
C LEU A 128 16.43 -60.43 -51.43
N SER A 129 16.84 -59.76 -50.34
CA SER A 129 18.24 -59.46 -50.05
C SER A 129 19.10 -60.71 -49.91
N LYS A 130 18.60 -61.73 -49.20
CA LYS A 130 19.26 -63.03 -49.08
C LYS A 130 19.36 -63.73 -50.43
N LEU A 131 18.30 -63.73 -51.26
CA LEU A 131 18.31 -64.29 -52.56
C LEU A 131 19.25 -63.56 -53.53
N TYR A 132 19.35 -62.26 -53.43
CA TYR A 132 20.30 -61.48 -54.24
C TYR A 132 21.75 -61.78 -53.90
N THR A 133 22.11 -61.98 -52.67
CA THR A 133 23.48 -62.44 -52.28
C THR A 133 23.80 -63.80 -52.82
N GLN A 134 22.79 -64.66 -53.04
CA GLN A 134 22.91 -65.96 -53.65
C GLN A 134 22.81 -65.94 -55.21
N LYS A 135 22.72 -64.69 -55.80
CA LYS A 135 22.53 -64.51 -57.26
C LYS A 135 21.22 -65.10 -57.80
N ALA A 136 20.21 -65.32 -56.98
CA ALA A 136 18.94 -66.01 -57.35
C ALA A 136 17.79 -64.97 -57.62
N THR A 137 18.05 -63.72 -57.69
CA THR A 137 17.08 -62.65 -58.03
C THR A 137 17.76 -61.49 -58.72
N SER A 138 16.97 -60.59 -59.40
CA SER A 138 17.49 -59.38 -60.06
C SER A 138 17.70 -58.28 -59.10
N PHE A 139 18.61 -57.33 -59.43
CA PHE A 139 18.80 -56.10 -58.69
C PHE A 139 17.53 -55.23 -58.66
N ASP A 140 16.79 -55.22 -59.78
CA ASP A 140 15.54 -54.48 -59.90
C ASP A 140 14.49 -54.94 -58.89
N SER A 141 14.34 -56.26 -58.71
CA SER A 141 13.42 -56.86 -57.70
C SER A 141 13.79 -56.45 -56.27
N LEU A 142 15.10 -56.44 -55.96
CA LEU A 142 15.57 -55.98 -54.63
C LEU A 142 15.29 -54.52 -54.43
N ASN A 143 15.53 -53.67 -55.44
CA ASN A 143 15.33 -52.21 -55.35
C ASN A 143 13.83 -51.88 -55.23
N THR A 144 12.96 -52.55 -55.92
CA THR A 144 11.50 -52.43 -55.79
C THR A 144 11.03 -52.79 -54.35
N ALA A 145 11.55 -53.90 -53.79
CA ALA A 145 11.22 -54.29 -52.43
C ALA A 145 11.73 -53.26 -51.36
N LYS A 146 12.92 -52.66 -51.60
CA LYS A 146 13.46 -51.62 -50.78
C LYS A 146 12.57 -50.35 -50.83
N SER A 147 12.18 -49.91 -52.01
CA SER A 147 11.27 -48.78 -52.20
C SER A 147 9.92 -48.99 -51.48
N THR A 148 9.38 -50.23 -51.55
CA THR A 148 8.14 -50.59 -50.85
C THR A 148 8.31 -50.51 -49.30
N LEU A 149 9.46 -50.98 -48.79
CA LEU A 149 9.80 -50.92 -47.38
C LEU A 149 9.93 -49.46 -46.91
N ASP A 150 10.69 -48.64 -47.65
CA ASP A 150 10.91 -47.25 -47.34
C ASP A 150 9.59 -46.42 -47.34
N ASN A 151 8.69 -46.72 -48.30
CA ASN A 151 7.34 -46.16 -48.34
C ASN A 151 6.49 -46.59 -47.14
N ALA A 152 6.47 -47.85 -46.79
CA ALA A 152 5.70 -48.39 -45.66
C ALA A 152 6.23 -47.79 -44.33
N LYS A 153 7.55 -47.60 -44.21
CA LYS A 153 8.19 -46.94 -43.07
C LYS A 153 7.75 -45.49 -42.94
N ALA A 154 7.81 -44.70 -44.04
CA ALA A 154 7.39 -43.32 -44.07
C ALA A 154 5.90 -43.16 -43.70
N GLU A 155 5.03 -44.06 -44.16
CA GLU A 155 3.61 -44.07 -43.81
C GLU A 155 3.39 -44.39 -42.33
N MET A 156 4.17 -45.28 -41.73
CA MET A 156 4.11 -45.57 -40.30
C MET A 156 4.55 -44.36 -39.47
N GLU A 157 5.69 -43.77 -39.82
CA GLU A 157 6.21 -42.56 -39.14
C GLU A 157 5.24 -41.36 -39.24
N ALA A 158 4.54 -41.22 -40.38
CA ALA A 158 3.49 -40.20 -40.54
C ALA A 158 2.32 -40.39 -39.55
N ILE A 159 1.89 -41.63 -39.35
CA ILE A 159 0.82 -41.93 -38.39
C ILE A 159 1.31 -41.78 -36.94
N GLU A 160 2.56 -42.13 -36.64
CA GLU A 160 3.17 -41.84 -35.32
C GLU A 160 3.20 -40.33 -35.01
N ALA A 161 3.49 -39.50 -36.00
CA ALA A 161 3.41 -38.04 -35.86
C ALA A 161 1.97 -37.58 -35.59
N ASN A 162 0.97 -38.12 -36.29
CA ASN A 162 -0.44 -37.80 -36.04
C ASN A 162 -0.91 -38.24 -34.65
N ILE A 163 -0.40 -39.38 -34.12
CA ILE A 163 -0.67 -39.78 -32.72
C ILE A 163 -0.13 -38.74 -31.73
N LYS A 164 1.11 -38.29 -31.89
CA LYS A 164 1.69 -37.28 -31.03
C LYS A 164 0.88 -35.97 -31.05
N GLN A 165 0.40 -35.56 -32.21
CA GLN A 165 -0.49 -34.42 -32.35
C GLN A 165 -1.81 -34.65 -31.60
N ALA A 166 -2.45 -35.82 -31.78
CA ALA A 166 -3.70 -36.16 -31.11
C ALA A 166 -3.54 -36.25 -29.59
N GLU A 167 -2.40 -36.72 -29.08
CA GLU A 167 -2.06 -36.73 -27.65
C GLU A 167 -2.00 -35.31 -27.07
N ILE A 168 -1.39 -34.38 -27.80
CA ILE A 168 -1.37 -32.95 -27.41
C ILE A 168 -2.79 -32.36 -27.37
N GLU A 169 -3.62 -32.71 -28.36
CA GLU A 169 -5.02 -32.26 -28.40
C GLU A 169 -5.85 -32.81 -27.25
N VAL A 170 -5.63 -34.07 -26.85
CA VAL A 170 -6.27 -34.70 -25.68
C VAL A 170 -5.84 -34.00 -24.42
N ASN A 171 -4.53 -33.74 -24.22
CA ASN A 171 -4.01 -33.04 -23.05
C ASN A 171 -4.58 -31.62 -22.95
N THR A 172 -4.69 -30.89 -24.06
CA THR A 172 -5.33 -29.56 -24.10
C THR A 172 -6.80 -29.65 -23.68
N ALA A 173 -7.54 -30.66 -24.16
CA ALA A 173 -8.94 -30.86 -23.79
C ALA A 173 -9.09 -31.25 -22.31
N GLU A 174 -8.18 -32.05 -21.75
CA GLU A 174 -8.13 -32.38 -20.32
C GLU A 174 -7.87 -31.15 -19.45
N THR A 175 -6.96 -30.27 -19.87
CA THR A 175 -6.69 -29.00 -19.21
C THR A 175 -7.93 -28.11 -19.20
N ASN A 176 -8.66 -28.03 -20.33
CA ASN A 176 -9.89 -27.24 -20.40
C ASN A 176 -11.00 -27.80 -19.49
N VAL A 177 -11.07 -29.11 -19.30
CA VAL A 177 -11.96 -29.71 -18.29
C VAL A 177 -11.50 -29.37 -16.88
N SER A 178 -10.20 -29.34 -16.60
CA SER A 178 -9.68 -28.95 -15.27
C SER A 178 -10.04 -27.54 -14.91
N TYR A 179 -10.08 -26.62 -15.86
CA TYR A 179 -10.46 -25.21 -15.65
C TYR A 179 -11.93 -25.01 -15.25
N THR A 180 -12.79 -26.03 -15.43
CA THR A 180 -14.17 -25.98 -14.94
C THR A 180 -14.30 -26.24 -13.44
N LYS A 181 -13.24 -26.77 -12.82
CA LYS A 181 -13.14 -27.00 -11.38
C LYS A 181 -12.23 -25.96 -10.76
N ILE A 182 -12.83 -25.01 -10.05
CA ILE A 182 -12.09 -23.91 -9.45
C ILE A 182 -11.64 -24.31 -8.06
N THR A 183 -10.34 -24.24 -7.80
CA THR A 183 -9.72 -24.58 -6.52
C THR A 183 -8.93 -23.41 -5.93
N ALA A 184 -8.74 -23.41 -4.62
CA ALA A 184 -7.99 -22.39 -3.92
C ALA A 184 -6.48 -22.43 -4.26
N PRO A 185 -5.87 -21.32 -4.69
CA PRO A 185 -4.43 -21.26 -5.00
C PRO A 185 -3.56 -21.19 -3.75
N MET A 186 -4.12 -20.75 -2.60
CA MET A 186 -3.44 -20.56 -1.33
C MET A 186 -4.37 -20.86 -0.16
N ASP A 187 -3.76 -21.01 1.03
CA ASP A 187 -4.51 -21.05 2.29
C ASP A 187 -5.00 -19.64 2.64
N GLY A 188 -6.20 -19.51 3.20
CA GLY A 188 -6.72 -18.21 3.61
C GLY A 188 -8.19 -18.23 3.97
N THR A 189 -8.76 -17.04 4.11
CA THR A 189 -10.19 -16.82 4.39
C THR A 189 -10.86 -16.19 3.19
N VAL A 190 -12.06 -16.66 2.85
CA VAL A 190 -12.87 -16.08 1.77
C VAL A 190 -13.42 -14.72 2.23
N ILE A 191 -12.98 -13.64 1.60
CA ILE A 191 -13.37 -12.27 1.94
C ILE A 191 -14.42 -11.67 1.01
N SER A 192 -14.59 -12.27 -0.19
CA SER A 192 -15.61 -11.83 -1.17
C SER A 192 -16.09 -12.99 -2.01
N VAL A 193 -17.39 -13.02 -2.31
CA VAL A 193 -18.04 -14.00 -3.19
C VAL A 193 -19.03 -13.24 -4.09
N PRO A 194 -18.55 -12.62 -5.19
CA PRO A 194 -19.37 -11.78 -6.05
C PRO A 194 -20.31 -12.55 -6.98
N VAL A 195 -20.29 -13.88 -6.96
CA VAL A 195 -21.07 -14.75 -7.84
C VAL A 195 -22.03 -15.64 -7.06
N SER A 196 -23.05 -16.16 -7.76
CA SER A 196 -24.06 -17.05 -7.18
C SER A 196 -24.19 -18.36 -7.96
N GLU A 197 -24.66 -19.43 -7.28
CA GLU A 197 -25.03 -20.66 -7.96
C GLU A 197 -26.09 -20.39 -9.06
N GLY A 198 -25.91 -21.00 -10.22
CA GLY A 198 -26.80 -20.81 -11.36
C GLY A 198 -26.42 -19.63 -12.25
N GLN A 199 -25.52 -18.74 -11.84
CA GLN A 199 -25.01 -17.63 -12.65
C GLN A 199 -24.12 -18.14 -13.80
N THR A 200 -24.24 -17.52 -14.96
CA THR A 200 -23.34 -17.81 -16.10
C THR A 200 -22.18 -16.81 -16.09
N VAL A 201 -20.96 -17.36 -16.13
CA VAL A 201 -19.71 -16.59 -16.22
C VAL A 201 -19.13 -16.71 -17.63
N ASN A 202 -18.52 -15.61 -18.11
CA ASN A 202 -17.89 -15.56 -19.43
C ASN A 202 -16.42 -15.15 -19.28
N ALA A 203 -15.52 -16.09 -19.43
CA ALA A 203 -14.08 -15.91 -19.32
C ALA A 203 -13.41 -15.40 -20.62
N ASN A 204 -14.17 -15.24 -21.72
CA ASN A 204 -13.58 -14.89 -23.02
C ASN A 204 -13.27 -13.39 -23.16
N GLN A 205 -13.93 -12.52 -22.42
CA GLN A 205 -13.75 -11.07 -22.50
C GLN A 205 -12.96 -10.51 -21.31
N THR A 206 -13.35 -10.88 -20.10
CA THR A 206 -12.70 -10.52 -18.85
C THR A 206 -12.76 -11.74 -17.93
N THR A 207 -11.70 -11.99 -17.18
CA THR A 207 -11.71 -13.06 -16.18
C THR A 207 -12.65 -12.66 -15.03
N PRO A 208 -13.84 -13.24 -14.89
CA PRO A 208 -14.74 -12.89 -13.80
C PRO A 208 -14.19 -13.46 -12.48
N THR A 209 -14.08 -12.62 -11.46
CA THR A 209 -13.71 -13.07 -10.10
C THR A 209 -14.84 -13.93 -9.53
N ILE A 210 -14.51 -15.11 -9.04
CA ILE A 210 -15.43 -16.04 -8.39
C ILE A 210 -15.41 -15.84 -6.88
N VAL A 211 -14.22 -15.79 -6.31
CA VAL A 211 -14.00 -15.47 -4.90
C VAL A 211 -12.69 -14.70 -4.73
N THR A 212 -12.61 -13.88 -3.68
CA THR A 212 -11.36 -13.29 -3.22
C THR A 212 -10.96 -13.97 -1.92
N ILE A 213 -9.71 -14.41 -1.86
CA ILE A 213 -9.13 -15.10 -0.69
C ILE A 213 -8.03 -14.23 -0.13
N ALA A 214 -8.01 -14.04 1.20
CA ALA A 214 -6.98 -13.28 1.87
C ALA A 214 -6.41 -14.04 3.08
N ASP A 215 -5.12 -13.84 3.33
CA ASP A 215 -4.48 -14.29 4.56
C ASP A 215 -4.68 -13.22 5.64
N LEU A 216 -5.47 -13.55 6.66
CA LEU A 216 -5.79 -12.65 7.77
C LEU A 216 -4.83 -12.81 8.96
N SER A 217 -3.84 -13.68 8.90
CA SER A 217 -2.87 -13.89 9.99
C SER A 217 -1.86 -12.74 10.08
N LYS A 218 -1.58 -12.10 8.96
CA LYS A 218 -0.71 -10.93 8.86
C LYS A 218 -1.44 -9.83 8.11
N MET A 219 -1.43 -8.64 8.69
CA MET A 219 -2.07 -7.48 8.12
C MET A 219 -1.02 -6.44 7.70
N LYS A 220 -1.38 -5.69 6.70
CA LYS A 220 -0.60 -4.55 6.22
C LYS A 220 -1.40 -3.29 6.45
N ILE A 221 -0.82 -2.34 7.15
CA ILE A 221 -1.39 -1.01 7.33
C ILE A 221 -0.74 -0.10 6.31
N LYS A 222 -1.56 0.69 5.62
CA LYS A 222 -1.14 1.68 4.61
C LYS A 222 -1.46 3.09 5.09
N PRO A 223 -0.59 3.74 5.89
CA PRO A 223 -0.70 5.15 6.21
C PRO A 223 -0.58 6.03 4.97
N GLU A 224 -1.47 7.01 4.84
CA GLU A 224 -1.45 8.04 3.80
C GLU A 224 -0.70 9.27 4.31
N ILE A 225 0.54 9.42 3.88
CA ILE A 225 1.44 10.47 4.33
C ILE A 225 1.40 11.64 3.34
N SER A 226 1.26 12.86 3.84
CA SER A 226 1.25 14.05 3.01
C SER A 226 2.58 14.26 2.27
N GLU A 227 2.54 14.89 1.08
CA GLU A 227 3.74 15.26 0.32
C GLU A 227 4.73 16.11 1.14
N GLY A 228 4.23 16.96 2.07
CA GLY A 228 5.07 17.79 2.93
C GLY A 228 5.89 17.01 3.98
N ASP A 229 5.47 15.78 4.31
CA ASP A 229 6.07 14.98 5.37
C ASP A 229 6.77 13.71 4.87
N ILE A 230 6.45 13.24 3.65
CA ILE A 230 7.00 11.99 3.11
C ILE A 230 8.53 11.96 3.08
N THR A 231 9.18 13.09 2.84
CA THR A 231 10.64 13.19 2.79
C THR A 231 11.32 12.92 4.14
N LYS A 232 10.55 13.00 5.23
CA LYS A 232 11.02 12.77 6.62
C LYS A 232 10.78 11.33 7.06
N VAL A 233 9.92 10.60 6.36
CA VAL A 233 9.52 9.23 6.68
C VAL A 233 10.42 8.24 5.94
N LYS A 234 10.93 7.24 6.67
CA LYS A 234 11.86 6.24 6.14
C LYS A 234 11.53 4.85 6.69
N ALA A 235 11.86 3.82 5.93
CA ALA A 235 11.82 2.44 6.41
C ALA A 235 12.64 2.27 7.69
N GLY A 236 12.14 1.42 8.60
CA GLY A 236 12.74 1.16 9.91
C GLY A 236 12.36 2.14 11.02
N GLN A 237 11.59 3.20 10.75
CA GLN A 237 11.08 4.10 11.79
C GLN A 237 9.96 3.44 12.58
N GLU A 238 9.91 3.72 13.89
CA GLU A 238 8.84 3.26 14.77
C GLU A 238 7.51 3.95 14.42
N VAL A 239 6.46 3.16 14.37
CA VAL A 239 5.09 3.62 14.20
C VAL A 239 4.22 3.05 15.30
N SER A 240 3.42 3.89 15.93
CA SER A 240 2.33 3.48 16.80
C SER A 240 1.01 3.84 16.14
N PHE A 241 0.04 2.94 16.20
CA PHE A 241 -1.26 3.22 15.61
C PHE A 241 -2.40 2.70 16.47
N THR A 242 -3.55 3.31 16.29
CA THR A 242 -4.83 2.90 16.88
C THR A 242 -5.83 2.65 15.77
N ILE A 243 -6.82 1.81 16.02
CA ILE A 243 -7.98 1.64 15.12
C ILE A 243 -9.11 2.57 15.56
N LEU A 244 -9.87 3.08 14.61
CA LEU A 244 -10.95 4.02 14.90
C LEU A 244 -12.02 3.43 15.83
N SER A 245 -12.21 2.10 15.80
CA SER A 245 -13.16 1.40 16.67
C SER A 245 -12.67 1.24 18.13
N ASP A 246 -11.34 1.29 18.35
CA ASP A 246 -10.72 1.19 19.67
C ASP A 246 -9.48 2.09 19.72
N SER A 247 -9.68 3.31 20.22
CA SER A 247 -8.61 4.30 20.41
C SER A 247 -7.77 4.07 21.67
N GLN A 248 -8.15 3.12 22.52
CA GLN A 248 -7.46 2.81 23.78
C GLN A 248 -6.29 1.84 23.55
N THR A 249 -6.46 0.90 22.64
CA THR A 249 -5.42 -0.07 22.32
C THR A 249 -4.43 0.48 21.31
N VAL A 250 -3.19 0.67 21.75
CA VAL A 250 -2.11 1.16 20.91
C VAL A 250 -1.29 -0.01 20.40
N TYR A 251 -1.21 -0.15 19.10
CA TYR A 251 -0.38 -1.13 18.41
C TYR A 251 0.97 -0.50 18.07
N HIS A 252 2.04 -1.28 18.16
CA HIS A 252 3.40 -0.84 17.84
C HIS A 252 3.97 -1.70 16.73
N SER A 253 4.58 -1.07 15.74
CA SER A 253 5.28 -1.74 14.66
C SER A 253 6.38 -0.83 14.10
N VAL A 254 6.95 -1.22 12.96
CA VAL A 254 7.93 -0.43 12.23
C VAL A 254 7.51 -0.29 10.77
N ILE A 255 7.93 0.79 10.13
CA ILE A 255 7.72 0.99 8.71
C ILE A 255 8.60 -0.01 7.95
N ASP A 256 7.97 -0.88 7.17
CA ASP A 256 8.66 -1.83 6.30
C ASP A 256 9.21 -1.14 5.04
N SER A 257 8.37 -0.38 4.38
CA SER A 257 8.72 0.33 3.14
C SER A 257 7.89 1.59 2.96
N VAL A 258 8.36 2.48 2.10
CA VAL A 258 7.65 3.69 1.66
C VAL A 258 7.53 3.62 0.15
N ASP A 259 6.32 3.78 -0.37
CA ASP A 259 6.06 3.69 -1.80
C ASP A 259 6.69 4.88 -2.55
N PRO A 260 7.34 4.63 -3.69
CA PRO A 260 7.99 5.69 -4.47
C PRO A 260 7.01 6.55 -5.29
N ALA A 261 5.77 6.08 -5.46
CA ALA A 261 4.72 6.75 -6.21
C ALA A 261 3.61 7.26 -5.28
N ASN A 262 2.88 8.29 -5.72
CA ASN A 262 1.73 8.80 -5.00
C ASN A 262 0.56 7.81 -5.02
N THR A 263 -0.41 7.99 -4.11
CA THR A 263 -1.57 7.08 -3.95
C THR A 263 -2.36 6.92 -5.24
N THR A 264 -2.56 7.99 -6.01
CA THR A 264 -3.29 7.98 -7.28
C THR A 264 -2.62 7.08 -8.33
N THR A 265 -1.29 7.05 -8.37
CA THR A 265 -0.53 6.21 -9.30
C THR A 265 -0.49 4.76 -8.82
N SER A 266 -0.31 4.54 -7.53
CA SER A 266 -0.27 3.20 -6.92
C SER A 266 -1.60 2.47 -7.07
N ASP A 267 -2.72 3.15 -6.86
CA ASP A 267 -4.06 2.55 -6.96
C ASP A 267 -4.52 2.33 -8.41
N SER A 268 -4.03 3.13 -9.36
CA SER A 268 -4.37 2.99 -10.79
C SER A 268 -3.84 1.71 -11.41
N SER A 269 -2.86 1.04 -10.80
CA SER A 269 -2.32 -0.24 -11.28
C SER A 269 -3.25 -1.43 -11.05
N SER A 270 -4.23 -1.30 -10.14
CA SER A 270 -5.14 -2.39 -9.75
C SER A 270 -6.49 -2.37 -10.48
N THR A 271 -6.85 -1.28 -11.19
CA THR A 271 -8.15 -1.22 -11.87
C THR A 271 -8.02 -0.42 -13.16
N SER A 272 -8.01 -1.12 -14.29
CA SER A 272 -8.12 -0.51 -15.63
C SER A 272 -9.55 -0.02 -15.91
N SER A 273 -9.99 1.00 -15.18
CA SER A 273 -11.18 1.77 -15.52
C SER A 273 -10.74 3.19 -15.89
N LEU A 274 -10.56 3.42 -17.18
CA LEU A 274 -10.49 4.72 -17.82
C LEU A 274 -11.82 5.47 -17.59
N SER A 275 -12.00 6.00 -16.40
CA SER A 275 -13.01 7.05 -16.17
C SER A 275 -12.28 8.38 -16.25
N SER A 276 -12.17 8.91 -17.46
CA SER A 276 -11.76 10.29 -17.72
C SER A 276 -12.87 11.23 -17.23
N SER A 277 -12.89 11.52 -15.94
CA SER A 277 -13.56 12.70 -15.43
C SER A 277 -12.49 13.73 -15.08
N SER A 278 -12.21 14.61 -16.03
CA SER A 278 -11.44 15.84 -15.86
C SER A 278 -12.22 16.82 -14.97
N SER A 279 -12.19 16.59 -13.66
CA SER A 279 -12.44 17.64 -12.69
C SER A 279 -11.09 18.03 -12.13
N SER A 280 -10.59 19.22 -12.51
CA SER A 280 -9.40 19.86 -11.96
C SER A 280 -9.68 20.37 -10.53
N THR A 281 -9.96 19.46 -9.62
CA THR A 281 -9.85 19.71 -8.20
C THR A 281 -8.41 19.39 -7.83
N THR A 282 -7.68 20.37 -7.32
CA THR A 282 -6.35 20.19 -6.73
C THR A 282 -6.54 19.30 -5.50
N SER A 283 -6.54 17.99 -5.69
CA SER A 283 -6.58 17.03 -4.57
C SER A 283 -5.20 17.01 -3.92
N ALA A 284 -5.19 16.93 -2.59
CA ALA A 284 -3.95 16.80 -1.83
C ALA A 284 -3.22 15.52 -2.28
N ILE A 285 -1.90 15.60 -2.36
CA ILE A 285 -1.04 14.49 -2.80
C ILE A 285 -0.58 13.73 -1.54
N TYR A 286 -0.80 12.42 -1.55
CA TYR A 286 -0.37 11.50 -0.50
C TYR A 286 0.50 10.40 -1.06
N TYR A 287 1.30 9.79 -0.18
CA TYR A 287 2.15 8.64 -0.44
C TYR A 287 1.86 7.55 0.59
N TYR A 288 1.90 6.29 0.18
CA TYR A 288 1.75 5.18 1.11
C TYR A 288 3.08 4.83 1.78
N ALA A 289 3.01 4.54 3.06
CA ALA A 289 3.98 3.70 3.73
C ALA A 289 3.34 2.34 4.01
N ASN A 290 4.14 1.30 4.15
CA ASN A 290 3.69 -0.05 4.44
C ASN A 290 4.18 -0.45 5.83
N VAL A 291 3.26 -0.88 6.68
CA VAL A 291 3.53 -1.33 8.03
C VAL A 291 2.97 -2.72 8.20
N LEU A 292 3.81 -3.69 8.54
CA LEU A 292 3.40 -5.08 8.73
C LEU A 292 3.11 -5.33 10.21
N ILE A 293 2.03 -6.05 10.47
CA ILE A 293 1.66 -6.47 11.83
C ILE A 293 1.06 -7.87 11.83
N ASP A 294 1.39 -8.67 12.84
CA ASP A 294 0.77 -9.96 13.08
C ASP A 294 -0.62 -9.77 13.69
N ASN A 295 -1.58 -10.59 13.29
CA ASN A 295 -2.99 -10.52 13.71
C ASN A 295 -3.48 -11.87 14.25
N PRO A 296 -2.89 -12.38 15.35
CA PRO A 296 -3.23 -13.72 15.87
C PRO A 296 -4.67 -13.83 16.33
N ASP A 297 -5.22 -12.78 16.92
CA ASP A 297 -6.58 -12.75 17.46
C ASP A 297 -7.63 -12.33 16.42
N ARG A 298 -7.21 -12.04 15.18
CA ARG A 298 -8.08 -11.57 14.08
C ARG A 298 -8.93 -10.35 14.44
N THR A 299 -8.43 -9.52 15.34
CA THR A 299 -9.08 -8.27 15.75
C THR A 299 -9.04 -7.25 14.63
N LEU A 300 -7.92 -7.17 13.90
CA LEU A 300 -7.79 -6.31 12.74
C LEU A 300 -8.51 -6.94 11.54
N ARG A 301 -9.37 -6.15 10.90
CA ARG A 301 -10.13 -6.55 9.71
C ARG A 301 -9.78 -5.67 8.54
N ILE A 302 -9.84 -6.23 7.33
CA ILE A 302 -9.62 -5.50 6.09
C ILE A 302 -10.63 -4.34 5.99
N GLY A 303 -10.14 -3.17 5.57
CA GLY A 303 -10.94 -1.95 5.43
C GLY A 303 -11.11 -1.14 6.72
N MET A 304 -10.53 -1.56 7.86
CA MET A 304 -10.52 -0.72 9.06
C MET A 304 -9.63 0.50 8.84
N THR A 305 -10.07 1.63 9.38
CA THR A 305 -9.29 2.88 9.39
C THR A 305 -8.40 2.92 10.63
N THR A 306 -7.16 3.35 10.44
CA THR A 306 -6.16 3.52 11.49
C THR A 306 -5.70 4.97 11.58
N GLU A 307 -5.36 5.42 12.78
CA GLU A 307 -4.61 6.65 13.01
C GLU A 307 -3.17 6.27 13.39
N ASN A 308 -2.22 6.70 12.57
CA ASN A 308 -0.83 6.28 12.66
C ASN A 308 0.03 7.46 13.09
N ASN A 309 0.82 7.25 14.15
CA ASN A 309 1.80 8.19 14.68
C ASN A 309 3.21 7.67 14.36
N ILE A 310 3.84 8.25 13.35
CA ILE A 310 5.16 7.86 12.85
C ILE A 310 6.21 8.73 13.54
N LYS A 311 7.17 8.12 14.25
CA LYS A 311 8.27 8.83 14.91
C LYS A 311 9.36 9.15 13.90
N ILE A 312 9.52 10.45 13.60
CA ILE A 312 10.54 10.92 12.65
C ILE A 312 11.81 11.41 13.33
N ALA A 313 11.72 11.88 14.58
CA ALA A 313 12.87 12.26 15.39
C ALA A 313 12.53 12.16 16.87
N ASN A 314 13.51 11.82 17.69
CA ASN A 314 13.39 11.87 19.14
C ASN A 314 14.67 12.40 19.76
N ALA A 315 14.54 13.08 20.90
CA ALA A 315 15.64 13.47 21.75
C ALA A 315 15.25 13.21 23.22
N LYS A 316 16.14 12.53 23.96
CA LYS A 316 15.89 12.14 25.35
C LYS A 316 16.80 12.95 26.26
N ASP A 317 16.26 13.33 27.43
CA ASP A 317 16.98 14.08 28.48
C ASP A 317 17.61 15.39 27.98
N VAL A 318 16.87 16.15 27.17
CA VAL A 318 17.29 17.42 26.58
C VAL A 318 16.58 18.60 27.24
N LEU A 319 17.19 19.79 27.13
CA LEU A 319 16.56 21.03 27.60
C LEU A 319 15.40 21.40 26.67
N LEU A 320 14.23 21.62 27.25
CA LEU A 320 12.99 21.95 26.55
C LEU A 320 12.50 23.34 26.89
N VAL A 321 12.06 24.06 25.88
CA VAL A 321 11.35 25.34 26.01
C VAL A 321 10.07 25.31 25.15
N SER A 322 9.07 26.09 25.54
CA SER A 322 7.88 26.29 24.72
C SER A 322 8.24 26.95 23.38
N ASN A 323 7.60 26.49 22.31
CA ASN A 323 7.75 27.09 20.98
C ASN A 323 7.45 28.58 20.95
N MET A 324 6.56 29.04 21.84
CA MET A 324 6.19 30.45 21.96
C MET A 324 7.32 31.34 22.48
N ALA A 325 8.33 30.78 23.18
CA ALA A 325 9.48 31.53 23.69
C ALA A 325 10.53 31.78 22.61
N ILE A 326 10.48 31.09 21.48
CA ILE A 326 11.51 31.14 20.44
C ILE A 326 11.17 32.22 19.42
N GLN A 327 12.10 33.16 19.24
CA GLN A 327 12.02 34.19 18.21
C GLN A 327 13.08 33.97 17.15
N LYS A 328 12.67 34.00 15.89
CA LYS A 328 13.59 33.93 14.75
C LYS A 328 13.89 35.30 14.20
N ARG A 329 15.17 35.69 14.15
CA ARG A 329 15.66 36.96 13.57
C ARG A 329 16.90 36.65 12.71
N ASP A 330 16.93 37.14 11.50
CA ASP A 330 18.07 36.99 10.57
C ASP A 330 18.59 35.59 10.43
N GLY A 331 17.67 34.57 10.43
CA GLY A 331 18.01 33.14 10.29
C GLY A 331 18.54 32.49 11.57
N LYS A 332 18.68 33.26 12.68
CA LYS A 332 19.09 32.76 14.00
C LYS A 332 17.90 32.69 14.96
N SER A 333 17.99 31.76 15.91
CA SER A 333 16.97 31.57 16.94
C SER A 333 17.42 32.27 18.25
N PHE A 334 16.52 33.04 18.84
CA PHE A 334 16.73 33.76 20.10
C PHE A 334 15.64 33.42 21.10
N VAL A 335 16.01 33.41 22.38
CA VAL A 335 15.09 33.28 23.50
C VAL A 335 15.34 34.45 24.47
N ASN A 336 14.28 35.11 24.93
CA ASN A 336 14.41 36.12 25.95
C ASN A 336 14.44 35.46 27.32
N VAL A 337 15.58 35.49 27.98
CA VAL A 337 15.76 35.01 29.35
C VAL A 337 15.51 36.16 30.32
N LEU A 338 14.79 35.89 31.41
CA LEU A 338 14.55 36.89 32.47
C LEU A 338 15.74 36.86 33.43
N ASN A 339 16.50 38.00 33.53
CA ASN A 339 17.60 38.10 34.44
C ASN A 339 17.12 38.39 35.89
N ASP A 340 18.01 38.35 36.87
CA ASP A 340 17.70 38.63 38.30
C ASP A 340 17.09 40.01 38.57
N LYS A 341 17.19 40.93 37.61
CA LYS A 341 16.63 42.27 37.67
C LYS A 341 15.26 42.40 36.98
N ASN A 342 14.62 41.25 36.65
CA ASN A 342 13.36 41.19 35.91
C ASN A 342 13.42 41.89 34.53
N GLN A 343 14.56 41.88 33.86
CA GLN A 343 14.72 42.46 32.53
C GLN A 343 14.94 41.35 31.49
N PRO A 344 14.34 41.50 30.30
CA PRO A 344 14.52 40.52 29.22
C PRO A 344 15.91 40.64 28.60
N GLU A 345 16.64 39.56 28.53
CA GLU A 345 17.93 39.46 27.87
C GLU A 345 17.79 38.48 26.67
N PRO A 346 17.92 38.97 25.41
CA PRO A 346 17.89 38.15 24.25
C PRO A 346 19.17 37.29 24.17
N ARG A 347 19.03 35.99 24.15
CA ARG A 347 20.13 35.04 24.06
C ARG A 347 19.98 34.20 22.82
N GLU A 348 21.05 34.11 22.03
CA GLU A 348 21.11 33.21 20.87
C GLU A 348 21.14 31.76 21.35
N VAL A 349 20.29 30.92 20.73
CA VAL A 349 20.16 29.48 21.06
C VAL A 349 20.25 28.63 19.83
N GLU A 350 20.83 27.45 19.99
CA GLU A 350 20.81 26.42 18.95
C GLU A 350 19.66 25.46 19.22
N ILE A 351 18.73 25.37 18.28
CA ILE A 351 17.56 24.50 18.38
C ILE A 351 17.84 23.11 17.81
N GLY A 352 17.21 22.08 18.40
CA GLY A 352 17.27 20.71 17.94
C GLY A 352 15.92 20.20 17.44
N VAL A 353 15.48 19.07 18.00
CA VAL A 353 14.17 18.48 17.68
C VAL A 353 13.05 19.39 18.18
N GLN A 354 12.05 19.61 17.35
CA GLN A 354 10.90 20.45 17.64
C GLN A 354 9.62 19.67 17.37
N ASN A 355 8.69 19.66 18.32
CA ASN A 355 7.32 19.23 18.12
C ASN A 355 6.34 20.42 18.15
N ASP A 356 5.04 20.19 18.21
CA ASP A 356 4.01 21.23 18.17
C ASP A 356 4.02 22.16 19.37
N PHE A 357 4.55 21.74 20.52
CA PHE A 357 4.50 22.48 21.78
C PHE A 357 5.87 22.91 22.27
N LYS A 358 6.89 22.06 22.15
CA LYS A 358 8.21 22.22 22.75
C LYS A 358 9.32 22.06 21.73
N THR A 359 10.41 22.78 21.98
CA THR A 359 11.64 22.69 21.18
C THR A 359 12.81 22.33 22.09
N GLU A 360 13.65 21.40 21.61
CA GLU A 360 14.94 21.09 22.17
C GLU A 360 15.91 22.26 22.01
N ILE A 361 16.61 22.61 23.06
CA ILE A 361 17.72 23.57 23.04
C ILE A 361 19.02 22.79 23.25
N LYS A 362 19.88 22.78 22.23
CA LYS A 362 21.20 22.13 22.26
C LYS A 362 22.24 22.95 22.99
N SER A 363 22.17 24.29 22.85
CA SER A 363 23.11 25.19 23.48
C SER A 363 22.49 26.59 23.70
N GLY A 364 22.98 27.32 24.68
CA GLY A 364 22.57 28.71 24.95
C GLY A 364 21.69 28.91 26.19
N LEU A 365 21.15 27.84 26.79
CA LEU A 365 20.36 27.91 28.05
C LEU A 365 20.83 26.88 29.06
N ASN A 366 20.53 27.14 30.33
CA ASN A 366 20.75 26.23 31.45
C ASN A 366 19.40 25.77 32.03
N GLU A 367 19.40 24.61 32.69
CA GLU A 367 18.23 24.08 33.37
C GLU A 367 17.79 25.04 34.51
N GLY A 368 16.48 25.27 34.59
CA GLY A 368 15.90 26.16 35.62
C GLY A 368 15.88 27.65 35.24
N GLU A 369 16.53 28.10 34.16
CA GLU A 369 16.44 29.46 33.69
C GLU A 369 14.99 29.80 33.29
N LYS A 370 14.55 31.05 33.56
CA LYS A 370 13.21 31.50 33.20
C LYS A 370 13.23 32.16 31.83
N VAL A 371 12.49 31.59 30.91
CA VAL A 371 12.31 32.13 29.55
C VAL A 371 10.96 32.82 29.41
N ILE A 372 10.91 33.91 28.69
CA ILE A 372 9.71 34.70 28.48
C ILE A 372 8.91 34.11 27.32
N VAL A 373 7.69 33.66 27.61
CA VAL A 373 6.76 33.13 26.64
C VAL A 373 5.87 34.20 26.03
N SER A 374 5.44 35.18 26.86
CA SER A 374 4.58 36.27 26.43
C SER A 374 4.82 37.54 27.27
N GLN A 375 4.54 38.68 26.67
CA GLN A 375 4.58 40.02 27.35
C GLN A 375 3.15 40.53 27.38
N VAL A 376 2.67 40.85 28.58
CA VAL A 376 1.39 41.51 28.79
C VAL A 376 1.67 42.95 29.21
N ALA A 377 1.32 43.95 28.39
CA ALA A 377 1.35 45.35 28.78
C ALA A 377 0.21 45.62 29.77
N ASN A 378 0.53 46.12 30.98
CA ASN A 378 -0.49 46.54 31.94
C ASN A 378 -1.32 47.66 31.33
N GLY A 379 -2.56 47.38 30.92
CA GLY A 379 -3.48 48.33 30.29
C GLY A 379 -4.39 47.78 29.21
N GLU A 380 -4.07 46.63 28.63
CA GLU A 380 -5.01 45.92 27.74
C GLU A 380 -6.00 45.12 28.59
N GLN A 381 -7.13 45.74 28.96
CA GLN A 381 -8.32 44.99 29.34
C GLN A 381 -8.67 44.08 28.14
N VAL A 382 -8.71 42.77 28.39
CA VAL A 382 -9.28 41.80 27.46
C VAL A 382 -10.66 42.34 27.07
N GLY A 383 -10.72 42.94 25.89
CA GLY A 383 -11.92 43.62 25.41
C GLY A 383 -13.09 42.62 25.41
N SER A 384 -14.10 42.99 26.20
CA SER A 384 -15.42 42.41 26.10
C SER A 384 -15.85 42.48 24.63
N MET A 385 -16.07 41.34 24.00
CA MET A 385 -16.65 41.28 22.65
C MET A 385 -17.89 42.17 22.60
N PRO A 386 -18.00 43.07 21.63
CA PRO A 386 -19.23 43.81 21.44
C PRO A 386 -20.35 42.85 21.12
N ARG A 387 -21.37 42.80 21.98
CA ARG A 387 -22.62 42.10 21.67
C ARG A 387 -23.21 42.77 20.44
N GLY A 388 -23.18 42.03 19.32
CA GLY A 388 -23.87 42.37 18.10
C GLY A 388 -25.38 42.60 18.34
N PRO A 389 -26.03 43.48 17.57
CA PRO A 389 -27.44 43.77 17.75
C PRO A 389 -28.29 42.51 17.48
N ARG A 390 -29.19 42.23 18.43
CA ARG A 390 -30.27 41.25 18.25
C ARG A 390 -31.17 41.79 17.15
N MET A 391 -31.21 41.09 16.01
CA MET A 391 -32.31 41.21 15.08
C MET A 391 -33.46 40.33 15.56
N PHE A 392 -34.63 40.93 15.62
CA PHE A 392 -35.93 40.32 15.84
C PHE A 392 -36.37 39.50 14.62
#